data_db1f26d3185cfdd61f6611a7c8dd47dc
#
_entry.id   db1f26d3185cfdd61f6611a7c8dd47dc
#
_cell.length_a   1.000
_cell.length_b   1.000
_cell.length_c   1.000
_cell.angle_alpha   90.00
_cell.angle_beta   90.00
_cell.angle_gamma   90.00
#
_symmetry.space_group_name_H-M   'P 1'
#
loop_
_entity.id
_entity.type
_entity.pdbx_description
1 polymer ?
#
loop_
_entity_poly.entity_id
_entity_poly.type
_entity_poly.pdbx_seq_one_letter_code
_entity_poly.pdbx_strand_id
1 'polypeptide(L)'
;HKEYRRQRQMCIRDRPWGQMSFWGATVITNLFSAIPVVGESVTNWLWGGYAVGSPLLTRFFTLHYLMPFLIFALVILHVWALHVPGNNNPEGINVVQGSQDTVPFHPHYVVKDLFALVVFMIIFAGFVFFVPNILGHSDNYIQANPLQTPEHIVPEWYFLPFYAILRSVPDKLGGVILMVSAIAILAFLPWLDTSKVRSCLLYTSPSPRDLSTS
;
A
#
# COMPACT_ATOMS: atom_id res chain seq x y z
N HIS A 1 -9.46 35.18 25.70
CA HIS A 1 -9.58 33.72 25.94
C HIS A 1 -10.62 33.01 25.06
N LYS A 2 -11.76 33.65 24.71
CA LYS A 2 -12.78 33.07 23.82
C LYS A 2 -12.35 33.07 22.33
N GLU A 3 -11.66 34.13 21.90
CA GLU A 3 -11.11 34.22 20.53
C GLU A 3 -9.99 33.21 20.29
N TYR A 4 -9.10 33.00 21.25
CA TYR A 4 -8.02 32.01 21.14
C TYR A 4 -8.57 30.57 21.09
N ARG A 5 -9.67 30.29 21.80
CA ARG A 5 -10.36 28.98 21.67
C ARG A 5 -11.08 28.83 20.34
N ARG A 6 -11.67 29.90 19.79
CA ARG A 6 -12.27 29.88 18.45
C ARG A 6 -11.23 29.68 17.36
N GLN A 7 -10.10 30.37 17.44
CA GLN A 7 -8.97 30.13 16.52
C GLN A 7 -8.42 28.71 16.62
N ARG A 8 -8.26 28.16 17.83
CA ARG A 8 -7.83 26.78 18.03
C ARG A 8 -8.86 25.76 17.51
N GLN A 9 -10.15 26.02 17.68
CA GLN A 9 -11.21 25.18 17.14
C GLN A 9 -11.33 25.30 15.62
N MET A 10 -11.12 26.47 15.05
CA MET A 10 -11.01 26.65 13.60
C MET A 10 -9.77 25.92 13.04
N CYS A 11 -8.62 26.03 13.70
CA CYS A 11 -7.40 25.29 13.28
C CYS A 11 -7.50 23.77 13.37
N ILE A 12 -8.33 23.24 14.29
CA ILE A 12 -8.57 21.79 14.40
C ILE A 12 -9.65 21.34 13.41
N ARG A 13 -10.62 22.18 13.13
CA ARG A 13 -11.75 21.89 12.26
C ARG A 13 -11.42 22.10 10.77
N ASP A 14 -10.63 23.12 10.48
CA ASP A 14 -10.14 23.45 9.15
C ASP A 14 -8.61 23.28 9.14
N ARG A 15 -8.14 22.05 9.38
CA ARG A 15 -6.71 21.77 9.22
C ARG A 15 -6.36 22.10 7.77
N PRO A 16 -5.55 23.15 7.53
CA PRO A 16 -5.20 23.51 6.17
C PRO A 16 -4.49 22.33 5.54
N TRP A 17 -4.92 21.94 4.34
CA TRP A 17 -4.19 20.95 3.56
C TRP A 17 -2.78 21.47 3.34
N GLY A 18 -1.78 20.60 3.44
CA GLY A 18 -0.47 20.87 2.89
C GLY A 18 -0.54 20.83 1.36
N GLN A 19 0.36 21.54 0.69
CA GLN A 19 0.43 21.61 -0.77
C GLN A 19 0.49 20.22 -1.42
N MET A 20 1.34 19.32 -0.91
CA MET A 20 1.44 17.96 -1.46
C MET A 20 0.16 17.16 -1.25
N SER A 21 -0.46 17.24 -0.08
CA SER A 21 -1.69 16.52 0.23
C SER A 21 -2.85 16.97 -0.65
N PHE A 22 -3.03 18.27 -0.83
CA PHE A 22 -4.09 18.85 -1.66
C PHE A 22 -3.92 18.45 -3.13
N TRP A 23 -2.73 18.68 -3.69
CA TRP A 23 -2.49 18.41 -5.09
C TRP A 23 -2.39 16.91 -5.38
N GLY A 24 -1.87 16.11 -4.45
CA GLY A 24 -1.91 14.66 -4.54
C GLY A 24 -3.35 14.13 -4.58
N ALA A 25 -4.22 14.61 -3.69
CA ALA A 25 -5.63 14.26 -3.71
C ALA A 25 -6.31 14.69 -5.02
N THR A 26 -6.00 15.89 -5.52
CA THR A 26 -6.54 16.40 -6.79
C THR A 26 -6.14 15.52 -7.95
N VAL A 27 -4.85 15.17 -8.08
CA VAL A 27 -4.35 14.35 -9.19
C VAL A 27 -4.90 12.93 -9.13
N ILE A 28 -4.86 12.27 -7.96
CA ILE A 28 -5.28 10.88 -7.81
C ILE A 28 -6.78 10.74 -8.08
N THR A 29 -7.60 11.61 -7.51
CA THR A 29 -9.05 11.54 -7.71
C THR A 29 -9.46 11.95 -9.11
N ASN A 30 -8.71 12.83 -9.76
CA ASN A 30 -8.96 13.19 -11.16
C ASN A 30 -8.63 12.04 -12.15
N LEU A 31 -7.93 10.99 -11.75
CA LEU A 31 -7.74 9.81 -12.61
C LEU A 31 -9.06 9.14 -12.98
N PHE A 32 -10.06 9.21 -12.11
CA PHE A 32 -11.39 8.65 -12.39
C PHE A 32 -12.08 9.33 -13.56
N SER A 33 -11.76 10.60 -13.86
CA SER A 33 -12.34 11.29 -15.03
C SER A 33 -11.86 10.72 -16.38
N ALA A 34 -10.88 9.80 -16.38
CA ALA A 34 -10.48 9.06 -17.56
C ALA A 34 -11.52 8.01 -18.00
N ILE A 35 -12.44 7.61 -17.11
CA ILE A 35 -13.47 6.62 -17.42
C ILE A 35 -14.46 7.23 -18.42
N PRO A 36 -14.68 6.61 -19.60
CA PRO A 36 -15.60 7.16 -20.58
C PRO A 36 -17.03 7.28 -20.02
N VAL A 37 -17.75 8.30 -20.45
CA VAL A 37 -19.16 8.59 -20.15
C VAL A 37 -19.43 8.97 -18.69
N VAL A 38 -18.95 8.22 -17.72
CA VAL A 38 -19.28 8.40 -16.28
C VAL A 38 -18.16 9.05 -15.47
N GLY A 39 -16.98 9.21 -16.03
CA GLY A 39 -15.78 9.61 -15.29
C GLY A 39 -15.90 10.96 -14.58
N GLU A 40 -16.44 11.97 -15.24
CA GLU A 40 -16.68 13.29 -14.62
C GLU A 40 -17.69 13.21 -13.47
N SER A 41 -18.78 12.46 -13.67
CA SER A 41 -19.80 12.26 -12.64
C SER A 41 -19.23 11.57 -11.41
N VAL A 42 -18.40 10.55 -11.61
CA VAL A 42 -17.71 9.85 -10.53
C VAL A 42 -16.72 10.77 -9.81
N THR A 43 -15.96 11.56 -10.54
CA THR A 43 -15.01 12.52 -9.98
C THR A 43 -15.72 13.58 -9.13
N ASN A 44 -16.80 14.17 -9.64
CA ASN A 44 -17.60 15.16 -8.91
C ASN A 44 -18.27 14.54 -7.67
N TRP A 45 -18.73 13.31 -7.79
CA TRP A 45 -19.26 12.58 -6.63
C TRP A 45 -18.19 12.33 -5.55
N LEU A 46 -16.97 11.93 -5.94
CA LEU A 46 -15.85 11.75 -5.02
C LEU A 46 -15.50 13.07 -4.32
N TRP A 47 -15.41 14.16 -5.06
CA TRP A 47 -15.10 15.48 -4.51
C TRP A 47 -16.23 16.04 -3.63
N GLY A 48 -17.46 15.59 -3.87
CA GLY A 48 -18.66 16.18 -3.24
C GLY A 48 -18.95 17.58 -3.72
N GLY A 49 -18.52 17.91 -4.94
CA GLY A 49 -18.63 19.20 -5.61
C GLY A 49 -17.79 19.23 -6.88
N TYR A 50 -17.50 20.43 -7.37
CA TYR A 50 -16.74 20.63 -8.61
C TYR A 50 -15.23 20.81 -8.39
N ALA A 51 -14.78 20.78 -7.14
CA ALA A 51 -13.38 20.93 -6.77
C ALA A 51 -13.08 20.16 -5.49
N VAL A 52 -11.79 19.83 -5.30
CA VAL A 52 -11.30 19.22 -4.06
C VAL A 52 -11.52 20.16 -2.88
N GLY A 53 -12.13 19.65 -1.83
CA GLY A 53 -12.47 20.44 -0.65
C GLY A 53 -12.80 19.59 0.58
N SER A 54 -13.44 20.23 1.55
CA SER A 54 -13.79 19.62 2.83
C SER A 54 -14.60 18.30 2.71
N PRO A 55 -15.57 18.15 1.79
CA PRO A 55 -16.31 16.88 1.65
C PRO A 55 -15.40 15.71 1.28
N LEU A 56 -14.46 15.91 0.36
CA LEU A 56 -13.48 14.89 -0.01
C LEU A 56 -12.60 14.53 1.18
N LEU A 57 -12.06 15.54 1.87
CA LEU A 57 -11.20 15.33 3.03
C LEU A 57 -11.88 14.46 4.10
N THR A 58 -13.12 14.78 4.44
CA THR A 58 -13.87 14.04 5.47
C THR A 58 -14.11 12.60 5.06
N ARG A 59 -14.52 12.36 3.81
CA ARG A 59 -14.78 11.01 3.28
C ARG A 59 -13.54 10.15 3.27
N PHE A 60 -12.44 10.69 2.73
CA PHE A 60 -11.20 9.94 2.62
C PHE A 60 -10.49 9.77 3.96
N PHE A 61 -10.62 10.74 4.88
CA PHE A 61 -10.14 10.56 6.25
C PHE A 61 -10.87 9.42 6.96
N THR A 62 -12.19 9.34 6.83
CA THR A 62 -12.98 8.25 7.41
C THR A 62 -12.56 6.89 6.84
N LEU A 63 -12.38 6.80 5.52
CA LEU A 63 -11.91 5.58 4.88
C LEU A 63 -10.48 5.22 5.33
N HIS A 64 -9.58 6.20 5.39
CA HIS A 64 -8.19 5.98 5.82
C HIS A 64 -8.12 5.49 7.26
N TYR A 65 -8.99 6.01 8.14
CA TYR A 65 -9.09 5.54 9.51
C TYR A 65 -9.62 4.11 9.61
N LEU A 66 -10.62 3.75 8.81
CA LEU A 66 -11.27 2.43 8.85
C LEU A 66 -10.44 1.33 8.18
N MET A 67 -9.80 1.64 7.05
CA MET A 67 -9.07 0.65 6.23
C MET A 67 -7.97 -0.10 6.96
N PRO A 68 -7.14 0.50 7.84
CA PRO A 68 -6.14 -0.24 8.61
C PRO A 68 -6.72 -1.39 9.46
N PHE A 69 -7.88 -1.18 10.08
CA PHE A 69 -8.54 -2.23 10.87
C PHE A 69 -9.05 -3.35 9.98
N LEU A 70 -9.61 -3.01 8.81
CA LEU A 70 -10.04 -4.01 7.83
C LEU A 70 -8.85 -4.82 7.31
N ILE A 71 -7.75 -4.17 6.98
CA ILE A 71 -6.52 -4.83 6.53
C ILE A 71 -5.98 -5.75 7.64
N PHE A 72 -5.98 -5.30 8.89
CA PHE A 72 -5.55 -6.11 10.02
C PHE A 72 -6.41 -7.38 10.17
N ALA A 73 -7.72 -7.27 10.04
CA ALA A 73 -8.62 -8.42 10.04
C ALA A 73 -8.32 -9.39 8.88
N LEU A 74 -8.05 -8.86 7.68
CA LEU A 74 -7.66 -9.68 6.52
C LEU A 74 -6.31 -10.37 6.73
N VAL A 75 -5.36 -9.72 7.38
CA VAL A 75 -4.05 -10.33 7.74
C VAL A 75 -4.26 -11.51 8.69
N ILE A 76 -5.13 -11.38 9.70
CA ILE A 76 -5.45 -12.48 10.60
C ILE A 76 -6.03 -13.66 9.82
N LEU A 77 -6.98 -13.42 8.91
CA LEU A 77 -7.57 -14.47 8.07
C LEU A 77 -6.53 -15.09 7.13
N HIS A 78 -5.62 -14.30 6.58
CA HIS A 78 -4.55 -14.77 5.70
C HIS A 78 -3.58 -15.70 6.43
N VAL A 79 -3.14 -15.32 7.63
CA VAL A 79 -2.28 -16.16 8.47
C VAL A 79 -3.00 -17.42 8.92
N TRP A 80 -4.29 -17.34 9.28
CA TRP A 80 -5.09 -18.50 9.60
C TRP A 80 -5.20 -19.47 8.41
N ALA A 81 -5.47 -18.95 7.22
CA ALA A 81 -5.54 -19.77 5.99
C ALA A 81 -4.20 -20.47 5.68
N LEU A 82 -3.05 -19.82 5.96
CA LEU A 82 -1.72 -20.42 5.81
C LEU A 82 -1.55 -21.63 6.78
N HIS A 83 -2.06 -21.51 7.99
CA HIS A 83 -1.92 -22.56 8.99
C HIS A 83 -2.78 -23.82 8.71
N VAL A 84 -3.82 -23.73 7.86
CA VAL A 84 -4.66 -24.86 7.49
C VAL A 84 -3.87 -25.95 6.73
N PRO A 85 -3.18 -25.63 5.60
CA PRO A 85 -2.32 -26.60 4.91
C PRO A 85 -0.93 -26.73 5.53
N GLY A 86 -0.47 -25.73 6.31
CA GLY A 86 0.89 -25.64 6.85
C GLY A 86 1.91 -25.11 5.83
N ASN A 87 3.16 -25.01 6.28
CA ASN A 87 4.26 -24.50 5.48
C ASN A 87 4.87 -25.60 4.61
N ASN A 88 5.34 -25.24 3.41
CA ASN A 88 6.22 -26.06 2.62
C ASN A 88 7.64 -26.00 3.18
N ASN A 89 8.39 -27.12 3.10
CA ASN A 89 9.81 -27.06 3.42
C ASN A 89 10.60 -26.41 2.25
N PRO A 90 11.85 -25.94 2.51
CA PRO A 90 12.67 -25.29 1.48
C PRO A 90 12.93 -26.14 0.25
N GLU A 91 12.95 -27.46 0.38
CA GLU A 91 13.24 -28.43 -0.70
C GLU A 91 11.96 -28.92 -1.42
N GLY A 92 10.78 -28.53 -0.92
CA GLY A 92 9.50 -28.92 -1.51
C GLY A 92 9.11 -30.39 -1.28
N ILE A 93 9.83 -31.09 -0.38
CA ILE A 93 9.57 -32.50 -0.06
C ILE A 93 8.33 -32.60 0.83
N ASN A 94 7.46 -33.56 0.53
CA ASN A 94 6.30 -33.82 1.37
C ASN A 94 6.74 -34.45 2.70
N VAL A 95 6.45 -33.74 3.80
CA VAL A 95 6.77 -34.20 5.14
C VAL A 95 5.56 -34.90 5.75
N VAL A 96 5.76 -36.08 6.32
CA VAL A 96 4.71 -36.81 7.04
C VAL A 96 4.57 -36.18 8.42
N GLN A 97 3.34 -35.83 8.80
CA GLN A 97 3.05 -35.27 10.13
C GLN A 97 3.51 -36.23 11.23
N GLY A 98 4.23 -35.69 12.20
CA GLY A 98 4.77 -36.49 13.33
C GLY A 98 6.06 -37.24 13.04
N SER A 99 6.67 -37.07 11.85
CA SER A 99 7.99 -37.59 11.56
C SER A 99 9.09 -36.82 12.33
N GLN A 100 10.30 -37.43 12.40
CA GLN A 100 11.47 -36.78 13.02
C GLN A 100 11.90 -35.49 12.30
N ASP A 101 11.41 -35.28 11.07
CA ASP A 101 11.70 -34.09 10.25
C ASP A 101 10.81 -32.89 10.57
N THR A 102 9.94 -33.00 11.58
CA THR A 102 9.07 -31.92 12.03
C THR A 102 9.54 -31.36 13.35
N VAL A 103 9.48 -30.04 13.48
CA VAL A 103 9.72 -29.35 14.76
C VAL A 103 8.41 -28.76 15.30
N PRO A 104 8.23 -28.72 16.63
CA PRO A 104 7.04 -28.09 17.22
C PRO A 104 6.97 -26.60 16.84
N PHE A 105 5.75 -26.11 16.56
CA PHE A 105 5.53 -24.71 16.29
C PHE A 105 5.97 -23.82 17.46
N HIS A 106 5.59 -24.20 18.67
CA HIS A 106 6.10 -23.58 19.90
C HIS A 106 7.15 -24.49 20.56
N PRO A 107 8.34 -23.97 20.92
CA PRO A 107 8.77 -22.55 20.87
C PRO A 107 9.45 -22.12 19.56
N HIS A 108 9.80 -23.04 18.66
CA HIS A 108 10.73 -22.75 17.55
C HIS A 108 10.29 -21.62 16.61
N TYR A 109 9.09 -21.71 16.05
CA TYR A 109 8.58 -20.68 15.13
C TYR A 109 8.08 -19.45 15.87
N VAL A 110 7.42 -19.65 17.02
CA VAL A 110 6.91 -18.53 17.84
C VAL A 110 8.04 -17.59 18.26
N VAL A 111 9.20 -18.14 18.68
CA VAL A 111 10.34 -17.31 19.09
C VAL A 111 10.94 -16.56 17.89
N LYS A 112 11.06 -17.20 16.73
CA LYS A 112 11.57 -16.55 15.51
C LYS A 112 10.67 -15.42 15.04
N ASP A 113 9.38 -15.67 14.99
CA ASP A 113 8.39 -14.68 14.56
C ASP A 113 8.35 -13.50 15.54
N LEU A 114 8.36 -13.78 16.84
CA LEU A 114 8.40 -12.74 17.87
C LEU A 114 9.68 -11.90 17.78
N PHE A 115 10.84 -12.54 17.56
CA PHE A 115 12.09 -11.81 17.36
C PHE A 115 12.02 -10.86 16.16
N ALA A 116 11.56 -11.35 15.00
CA ALA A 116 11.41 -10.54 13.81
C ALA A 116 10.44 -9.38 14.05
N LEU A 117 9.31 -9.63 14.71
CA LEU A 117 8.31 -8.61 15.06
C LEU A 117 8.91 -7.55 15.98
N VAL A 118 9.66 -7.95 17.02
CA VAL A 118 10.29 -7.02 17.97
C VAL A 118 11.31 -6.13 17.26
N VAL A 119 12.17 -6.70 16.41
CA VAL A 119 13.14 -5.93 15.62
C VAL A 119 12.42 -4.91 14.72
N PHE A 120 11.38 -5.33 14.02
CA PHE A 120 10.54 -4.42 13.20
C PHE A 120 9.95 -3.30 14.06
N MET A 121 9.37 -3.64 15.22
CA MET A 121 8.75 -2.65 16.11
C MET A 121 9.76 -1.66 16.70
N ILE A 122 10.98 -2.06 16.97
CA ILE A 122 12.05 -1.15 17.41
C ILE A 122 12.37 -0.13 16.32
N ILE A 123 12.55 -0.59 15.07
CA ILE A 123 12.81 0.29 13.93
C ILE A 123 11.64 1.23 13.70
N PHE A 124 10.42 0.70 13.67
CA PHE A 124 9.20 1.47 13.50
C PHE A 124 9.03 2.54 14.60
N ALA A 125 9.22 2.16 15.87
CA ALA A 125 9.17 3.08 17.01
C ALA A 125 10.26 4.15 16.90
N GLY A 126 11.45 3.80 16.39
CA GLY A 126 12.51 4.74 16.10
C GLY A 126 12.06 5.86 15.16
N PHE A 127 11.40 5.52 14.05
CA PHE A 127 10.83 6.52 13.14
C PHE A 127 9.72 7.34 13.80
N VAL A 128 8.78 6.70 14.49
CA VAL A 128 7.61 7.38 15.06
C VAL A 128 8.00 8.35 16.17
N PHE A 129 8.91 7.96 17.07
CA PHE A 129 9.20 8.74 18.26
C PHE A 129 10.41 9.67 18.13
N PHE A 130 11.39 9.34 17.31
CA PHE A 130 12.63 10.11 17.24
C PHE A 130 12.78 10.94 15.96
N VAL A 131 12.26 10.46 14.82
CA VAL A 131 12.42 11.15 13.54
C VAL A 131 11.13 11.12 12.68
N PRO A 132 9.98 11.54 13.25
CA PRO A 132 8.66 11.37 12.59
C PRO A 132 8.53 12.08 11.25
N ASN A 133 9.33 13.10 11.00
CA ASN A 133 9.23 13.94 9.79
C ASN A 133 10.26 13.58 8.70
N ILE A 134 11.16 12.61 8.95
CA ILE A 134 12.25 12.29 8.00
C ILE A 134 11.73 11.78 6.66
N LEU A 135 10.57 11.15 6.64
CA LEU A 135 9.92 10.64 5.42
C LEU A 135 8.92 11.64 4.83
N GLY A 136 8.75 12.82 5.45
CA GLY A 136 7.85 13.85 4.99
C GLY A 136 8.47 14.71 3.87
N HIS A 137 7.61 15.36 3.08
CA HIS A 137 8.02 16.33 2.08
C HIS A 137 7.86 17.75 2.62
N SER A 138 8.85 18.63 2.36
CA SER A 138 8.88 20.01 2.85
C SER A 138 7.67 20.83 2.41
N ASP A 139 7.21 20.66 1.17
CA ASP A 139 6.07 21.41 0.63
C ASP A 139 4.75 21.08 1.34
N ASN A 140 4.67 19.99 2.08
CA ASN A 140 3.47 19.64 2.85
C ASN A 140 3.32 20.46 4.14
N TYR A 141 4.35 21.23 4.53
CA TYR A 141 4.27 22.23 5.60
C TYR A 141 3.76 23.59 5.10
N ILE A 142 3.71 23.79 3.79
CA ILE A 142 3.16 24.98 3.16
C ILE A 142 1.64 24.78 3.01
N GLN A 143 0.86 25.76 3.41
CA GLN A 143 -0.60 25.73 3.23
C GLN A 143 -0.96 25.60 1.75
N ALA A 144 -1.89 24.72 1.44
CA ALA A 144 -2.33 24.48 0.07
C ALA A 144 -2.89 25.76 -0.58
N ASN A 145 -2.39 26.06 -1.76
CA ASN A 145 -2.91 27.10 -2.62
C ASN A 145 -3.53 26.44 -3.86
N PRO A 146 -4.87 26.47 -4.02
CA PRO A 146 -5.54 25.86 -5.17
C PRO A 146 -5.19 26.53 -6.52
N LEU A 147 -4.62 27.73 -6.47
CA LEU A 147 -4.25 28.49 -7.68
C LEU A 147 -2.81 28.30 -8.10
N GLN A 148 -1.99 27.65 -7.27
CA GLN A 148 -0.57 27.48 -7.54
C GLN A 148 -0.15 26.03 -7.31
N THR A 149 0.04 25.31 -8.41
CA THR A 149 0.56 23.94 -8.40
C THR A 149 2.05 23.96 -8.02
N PRO A 150 2.50 23.13 -7.06
CA PRO A 150 3.92 22.96 -6.80
C PRO A 150 4.69 22.47 -8.05
N GLU A 151 5.94 22.84 -8.17
CA GLU A 151 6.77 22.49 -9.35
C GLU A 151 6.97 20.98 -9.48
N HIS A 152 7.07 20.26 -8.36
CA HIS A 152 7.34 18.84 -8.32
C HIS A 152 6.29 18.08 -7.49
N ILE A 153 5.16 17.75 -8.12
CA ILE A 153 4.18 16.82 -7.52
C ILE A 153 4.52 15.42 -8.02
N VAL A 154 5.30 14.70 -7.23
CA VAL A 154 5.62 13.30 -7.45
C VAL A 154 5.15 12.48 -6.26
N PRO A 155 4.66 11.25 -6.46
CA PRO A 155 4.33 10.37 -5.36
C PRO A 155 5.60 9.93 -4.62
N GLU A 156 5.42 9.37 -3.43
CA GLU A 156 6.48 8.74 -2.66
C GLU A 156 7.18 7.65 -3.47
N TRP A 157 8.45 7.39 -3.14
CA TRP A 157 9.34 6.51 -3.92
C TRP A 157 8.75 5.12 -4.21
N TYR A 158 7.97 4.55 -3.30
CA TYR A 158 7.36 3.23 -3.49
C TYR A 158 6.21 3.21 -4.50
N PHE A 159 5.65 4.37 -4.85
CA PHE A 159 4.66 4.52 -5.92
C PHE A 159 5.26 4.93 -7.28
N LEU A 160 6.55 5.31 -7.33
CA LEU A 160 7.19 5.77 -8.57
C LEU A 160 7.09 4.77 -9.73
N PRO A 161 7.22 3.44 -9.53
CA PRO A 161 7.04 2.48 -10.61
C PRO A 161 5.66 2.56 -11.27
N PHE A 162 4.60 2.66 -10.47
CA PHE A 162 3.23 2.80 -10.97
C PHE A 162 2.99 4.17 -11.63
N TYR A 163 3.59 5.21 -11.09
CA TYR A 163 3.57 6.53 -11.71
C TYR A 163 4.30 6.56 -13.05
N ALA A 164 5.42 5.87 -13.18
CA ALA A 164 6.13 5.73 -14.45
C ALA A 164 5.27 5.00 -15.49
N ILE A 165 4.60 3.91 -15.09
CA ILE A 165 3.66 3.19 -15.97
C ILE A 165 2.51 4.11 -16.41
N LEU A 166 1.90 4.85 -15.48
CA LEU A 166 0.84 5.81 -15.79
C LEU A 166 1.27 6.84 -16.83
N ARG A 167 2.51 7.31 -16.73
CA ARG A 167 3.07 8.35 -17.60
C ARG A 167 3.70 7.82 -18.89
N SER A 168 3.87 6.53 -19.06
CA SER A 168 4.47 5.92 -20.25
C SER A 168 3.60 6.07 -21.51
N VAL A 169 2.30 6.26 -21.32
CA VAL A 169 1.34 6.46 -22.41
C VAL A 169 0.82 7.88 -22.38
N PRO A 170 0.82 8.60 -23.52
CA PRO A 170 0.35 9.99 -23.57
C PRO A 170 -1.18 10.11 -23.38
N ASP A 171 -1.94 9.04 -23.64
CA ASP A 171 -3.39 9.01 -23.41
C ASP A 171 -3.71 8.72 -21.94
N LYS A 172 -4.58 9.53 -21.35
CA LYS A 172 -4.95 9.43 -19.94
C LYS A 172 -5.60 8.09 -19.59
N LEU A 173 -6.55 7.64 -20.42
CA LEU A 173 -7.25 6.38 -20.20
C LEU A 173 -6.30 5.19 -20.33
N GLY A 174 -5.46 5.17 -21.34
CA GLY A 174 -4.45 4.13 -21.55
C GLY A 174 -3.48 4.03 -20.37
N GLY A 175 -2.98 5.17 -19.90
CA GLY A 175 -2.10 5.21 -18.73
C GLY A 175 -2.77 4.66 -17.46
N VAL A 176 -4.02 5.03 -17.21
CA VAL A 176 -4.81 4.52 -16.06
C VAL A 176 -5.04 3.02 -16.17
N ILE A 177 -5.43 2.52 -17.36
CA ILE A 177 -5.63 1.09 -17.59
C ILE A 177 -4.34 0.31 -17.33
N LEU A 178 -3.21 0.77 -17.84
CA LEU A 178 -1.92 0.10 -17.63
C LEU A 178 -1.52 0.09 -16.15
N MET A 179 -1.65 1.20 -15.46
CA MET A 179 -1.34 1.29 -14.03
C MET A 179 -2.23 0.35 -13.20
N VAL A 180 -3.54 0.35 -13.44
CA VAL A 180 -4.48 -0.55 -12.74
C VAL A 180 -4.19 -2.00 -13.08
N SER A 181 -3.86 -2.31 -14.34
CA SER A 181 -3.52 -3.67 -14.78
C SER A 181 -2.24 -4.17 -14.10
N ALA A 182 -1.24 -3.30 -13.92
CA ALA A 182 0.00 -3.66 -13.21
C ALA A 182 -0.24 -4.04 -11.75
N ILE A 183 -1.24 -3.46 -11.11
CA ILE A 183 -1.65 -3.84 -9.75
C ILE A 183 -2.53 -5.08 -9.78
N ALA A 184 -3.51 -5.12 -10.67
CA ALA A 184 -4.50 -6.19 -10.76
C ALA A 184 -3.87 -7.55 -11.13
N ILE A 185 -2.79 -7.55 -11.92
CA ILE A 185 -2.11 -8.80 -12.32
C ILE A 185 -1.60 -9.58 -11.11
N LEU A 186 -1.25 -8.88 -10.01
CA LEU A 186 -0.82 -9.53 -8.77
C LEU A 186 -1.93 -10.39 -8.15
N ALA A 187 -3.20 -9.97 -8.28
CA ALA A 187 -4.34 -10.74 -7.82
C ALA A 187 -4.57 -12.00 -8.69
N PHE A 188 -4.17 -11.97 -9.95
CA PHE A 188 -4.31 -13.10 -10.88
C PHE A 188 -3.12 -14.08 -10.87
N LEU A 189 -2.04 -13.76 -10.16
CA LEU A 189 -0.86 -14.62 -10.07
C LEU A 189 -1.17 -16.08 -9.69
N PRO A 190 -2.07 -16.39 -8.74
CA PRO A 190 -2.38 -17.77 -8.38
C PRO A 190 -2.93 -18.63 -9.55
N TRP A 191 -3.55 -17.99 -10.55
CA TRP A 191 -4.06 -18.66 -11.75
C TRP A 191 -3.08 -18.62 -12.91
N LEU A 192 -2.19 -17.63 -12.95
CA LEU A 192 -1.17 -17.46 -13.98
C LEU A 192 0.07 -18.30 -13.69
N ASP A 193 0.36 -18.57 -12.42
CA ASP A 193 1.48 -19.41 -12.02
C ASP A 193 1.16 -20.89 -12.26
N THR A 194 1.67 -21.42 -13.35
CA THR A 194 1.55 -22.82 -13.73
C THR A 194 2.73 -23.67 -13.26
N SER A 195 3.65 -23.11 -12.49
CA SER A 195 4.83 -23.79 -11.98
C SER A 195 4.44 -24.94 -11.05
N LYS A 196 5.04 -26.10 -11.27
CA LYS A 196 4.90 -27.26 -10.39
C LYS A 196 5.89 -27.23 -9.23
N VAL A 197 6.81 -26.28 -9.23
CA VAL A 197 7.87 -26.14 -8.22
C VAL A 197 7.25 -25.58 -6.94
N ARG A 198 7.39 -26.34 -5.86
CA ARG A 198 6.90 -25.93 -4.51
C ARG A 198 8.02 -25.40 -3.60
N SER A 199 9.27 -25.45 -4.08
CA SER A 199 10.43 -25.04 -3.31
C SER A 199 10.87 -23.62 -3.68
N CYS A 200 11.05 -22.78 -2.68
CA CYS A 200 11.58 -21.43 -2.85
C CYS A 200 13.01 -21.45 -3.42
N LEU A 201 13.82 -22.43 -3.05
CA LEU A 201 15.21 -22.57 -3.51
C LEU A 201 15.31 -22.94 -4.99
N LEU A 202 14.40 -23.78 -5.49
CA LEU A 202 14.35 -24.15 -6.91
C LEU A 202 13.83 -23.00 -7.80
N TYR A 203 13.02 -22.12 -7.22
CA TYR A 203 12.46 -20.96 -7.94
C TYR A 203 13.49 -19.85 -8.16
N THR A 204 14.42 -19.67 -7.22
CA THR A 204 15.36 -18.54 -7.22
C THR A 204 16.72 -18.85 -7.83
N SER A 205 17.08 -20.14 -7.98
CA SER A 205 18.40 -20.53 -8.49
C SER A 205 18.34 -21.94 -9.09
N PRO A 206 18.03 -22.09 -10.40
CA PRO A 206 18.31 -23.36 -11.06
C PRO A 206 19.81 -23.60 -10.94
N SER A 207 20.17 -24.60 -10.12
CA SER A 207 21.56 -25.02 -9.99
C SER A 207 22.03 -25.58 -11.35
N PRO A 208 23.31 -25.38 -11.74
CA PRO A 208 23.84 -26.01 -12.93
C PRO A 208 23.70 -27.55 -12.96
N ARG A 209 23.46 -28.17 -11.79
CA ARG A 209 23.17 -29.61 -11.68
C ARG A 209 21.76 -29.95 -12.14
N ASP A 210 20.79 -29.04 -12.05
CA ASP A 210 19.41 -29.29 -12.47
C ASP A 210 19.27 -29.24 -14.00
N LEU A 211 20.22 -28.58 -14.69
CA LEU A 211 20.29 -28.48 -16.13
C LEU A 211 20.95 -29.73 -16.76
N SER A 212 21.63 -30.57 -15.96
CA SER A 212 22.34 -31.75 -16.45
C SER A 212 21.52 -33.06 -16.40
N THR A 213 20.30 -33.01 -15.84
CA THR A 213 19.42 -34.18 -15.66
C THR A 213 18.13 -34.12 -16.48
N SER A 214 18.02 -33.16 -17.41
CA SER A 214 16.91 -33.07 -18.39
C SER A 214 17.30 -33.55 -19.75
#